data_3951e562d9ce5e40943e5179b39d3b0b
#
_entry.id   3951e562d9ce5e40943e5179b39d3b0b
#
_cell.length_a   1.000
_cell.length_b   1.000
_cell.length_c   1.000
_cell.angle_alpha   90.00
_cell.angle_beta   90.00
_cell.angle_gamma   90.00
#
_symmetry.space_group_name_H-M   'P 1'
#
loop_
_entity.id
_entity.type
_entity.pdbx_description
1 polymer ?
#
loop_
_entity_poly.entity_id
_entity_poly.type
_entity_poly.pdbx_seq_one_letter_code
_entity_poly.pdbx_strand_id
1 'polypeptide(L)'
;MALDTSKVLLPKEVATVITKRAKDTSTIAALSPSEPQLFLDKDYMVFTGNSEAEVVAEGAQKYSYEETLTPVVGKRFKVQTTTRVSSELQWADEDAKLEITSKILADQAAAMGRVLDYVVYHAFDPKKKTTLEGFNALAKSAVGVTATDDRVADIDSLAEVVSDEYDINGIALSKTMANELRKIRVPSTGQRFYPEIPINLQVGSLDGIPAATSGTVNGRLITPATGILAFLGDFRLIKWGMVRDIWSEIIEYGDPDNTGKDLKGVNQIAYRTEAMYSYAILDPKGIAVLKKPTSTGRTAK
;
A
#
# COMPACT_ATOMS: atom_id res chain seq x y z
N MET A 1 -20.06 19.27 36.57
CA MET A 1 -19.38 18.31 35.64
C MET A 1 -20.20 18.28 34.37
N ALA A 2 -19.73 18.93 33.33
CA ALA A 2 -20.34 18.81 32.01
C ALA A 2 -20.03 17.42 31.47
N LEU A 3 -21.05 16.69 31.06
CA LEU A 3 -20.88 15.45 30.31
C LEU A 3 -20.17 15.79 29.02
N ASP A 4 -18.95 15.29 28.87
CA ASP A 4 -18.15 15.44 27.69
C ASP A 4 -18.71 14.51 26.60
N THR A 5 -19.52 15.08 25.71
CA THR A 5 -20.11 14.39 24.55
C THR A 5 -19.14 14.28 23.35
N SER A 6 -17.87 14.65 23.56
CA SER A 6 -16.85 14.70 22.51
C SER A 6 -16.41 13.32 21.97
N LYS A 7 -16.95 12.23 22.51
CA LYS A 7 -16.64 10.85 22.05
C LYS A 7 -17.87 10.13 21.57
N VAL A 8 -18.44 10.61 20.47
CA VAL A 8 -19.37 9.77 19.72
C VAL A 8 -18.55 8.74 18.96
N LEU A 9 -18.43 7.56 19.55
CA LEU A 9 -17.93 6.39 18.84
C LEU A 9 -18.89 6.09 17.69
N LEU A 10 -18.40 6.15 16.46
CA LEU A 10 -19.18 5.72 15.31
C LEU A 10 -19.64 4.26 15.52
N PRO A 11 -20.87 3.92 15.09
CA PRO A 11 -21.37 2.55 15.19
C PRO A 11 -20.37 1.56 14.57
N LYS A 12 -20.29 0.35 15.14
CA LYS A 12 -19.40 -0.72 14.64
C LYS A 12 -19.57 -1.00 13.13
N GLU A 13 -20.77 -0.86 12.62
CA GLU A 13 -21.07 -1.01 11.19
C GLU A 13 -20.32 0.00 10.33
N VAL A 14 -20.28 1.27 10.74
CA VAL A 14 -19.54 2.33 10.02
C VAL A 14 -18.05 2.05 10.07
N ALA A 15 -17.49 1.68 11.21
CA ALA A 15 -16.09 1.30 11.34
C ALA A 15 -15.73 0.12 10.45
N THR A 16 -16.62 -0.89 10.36
CA THR A 16 -16.46 -2.06 9.47
C THR A 16 -16.46 -1.66 8.00
N VAL A 17 -17.36 -0.78 7.58
CA VAL A 17 -17.42 -0.26 6.20
C VAL A 17 -16.15 0.53 5.87
N ILE A 18 -15.66 1.37 6.78
CA ILE A 18 -14.41 2.11 6.61
C ILE A 18 -13.24 1.15 6.43
N THR A 19 -13.10 0.15 7.30
CA THR A 19 -12.03 -0.85 7.23
C THR A 19 -12.06 -1.63 5.92
N LYS A 20 -13.25 -2.06 5.47
CA LYS A 20 -13.43 -2.75 4.21
C LYS A 20 -13.01 -1.88 3.03
N ARG A 21 -13.46 -0.61 2.99
CA ARG A 21 -13.08 0.33 1.92
C ARG A 21 -11.60 0.67 1.91
N ALA A 22 -10.96 0.78 3.07
CA ALA A 22 -9.51 0.96 3.16
C ALA A 22 -8.75 -0.21 2.53
N LYS A 23 -9.18 -1.44 2.78
CA LYS A 23 -8.62 -2.65 2.15
C LYS A 23 -8.83 -2.66 0.64
N ASP A 24 -10.01 -2.30 0.16
CA ASP A 24 -10.36 -2.30 -1.27
C ASP A 24 -9.57 -1.27 -2.10
N THR A 25 -8.93 -0.28 -1.46
CA THR A 25 -8.17 0.78 -2.15
C THR A 25 -6.66 0.64 -2.06
N SER A 26 -6.17 -0.19 -1.14
CA SER A 26 -4.75 -0.50 -0.97
C SER A 26 -4.37 -1.78 -1.70
N THR A 27 -3.35 -1.72 -2.54
CA THR A 27 -2.79 -2.90 -3.21
C THR A 27 -2.04 -3.79 -2.23
N ILE A 28 -1.38 -3.22 -1.23
CA ILE A 28 -0.74 -3.98 -0.13
C ILE A 28 -1.80 -4.75 0.65
N ALA A 29 -2.90 -4.10 1.04
CA ALA A 29 -3.97 -4.78 1.78
C ALA A 29 -4.71 -5.86 0.97
N ALA A 30 -4.69 -5.75 -0.37
CA ALA A 30 -5.30 -6.74 -1.25
C ALA A 30 -4.40 -7.98 -1.45
N LEU A 31 -3.07 -7.80 -1.52
CA LEU A 31 -2.12 -8.85 -1.87
C LEU A 31 -1.44 -9.47 -0.66
N SER A 32 -1.27 -8.72 0.44
CA SER A 32 -0.64 -9.20 1.67
C SER A 32 -1.69 -9.35 2.78
N PRO A 33 -1.72 -10.48 3.52
CA PRO A 33 -2.60 -10.65 4.65
C PRO A 33 -2.21 -9.72 5.80
N SER A 34 -3.21 -9.09 6.43
CA SER A 34 -2.96 -8.29 7.63
C SER A 34 -2.74 -9.18 8.84
N GLU A 35 -1.77 -8.84 9.67
CA GLU A 35 -1.50 -9.52 10.94
C GLU A 35 -1.86 -8.62 12.13
N PRO A 36 -2.38 -9.18 13.24
CA PRO A 36 -2.56 -8.40 14.46
C PRO A 36 -1.22 -7.81 14.93
N GLN A 37 -1.21 -6.52 15.21
CA GLN A 37 -0.03 -5.80 15.69
C GLN A 37 -0.26 -5.33 17.13
N LEU A 38 0.80 -5.36 17.93
CA LEU A 38 0.79 -4.79 19.28
C LEU A 38 1.26 -3.34 19.23
N PHE A 39 1.00 -2.60 20.31
CA PHE A 39 1.45 -1.20 20.43
C PHE A 39 2.98 -1.07 20.54
N LEU A 40 3.70 -2.16 20.80
CA LEU A 40 5.15 -2.25 20.77
C LEU A 40 5.64 -2.55 19.35
N ASP A 41 6.84 -2.11 19.03
CA ASP A 41 7.50 -2.50 17.78
C ASP A 41 7.72 -4.01 17.81
N LYS A 42 7.33 -4.67 16.71
CA LYS A 42 7.45 -6.12 16.59
C LYS A 42 8.73 -6.43 15.84
N ASP A 43 9.62 -7.16 16.51
CA ASP A 43 10.82 -7.65 15.87
C ASP A 43 10.54 -9.00 15.22
N TYR A 44 10.90 -9.11 13.95
CA TYR A 44 10.84 -10.35 13.20
C TYR A 44 12.24 -10.91 13.09
N MET A 45 12.40 -12.19 13.43
CA MET A 45 13.65 -12.91 13.18
C MET A 45 13.55 -13.62 11.84
N VAL A 46 14.40 -13.25 10.90
CA VAL A 46 14.43 -13.81 9.56
C VAL A 46 15.69 -14.66 9.42
N PHE A 47 15.51 -15.92 9.01
CA PHE A 47 16.62 -16.77 8.61
C PHE A 47 17.06 -16.34 7.21
N THR A 48 18.31 -15.91 7.08
CA THR A 48 18.86 -15.40 5.82
C THR A 48 19.87 -16.34 5.16
N GLY A 49 20.10 -17.51 5.76
CA GLY A 49 20.99 -18.53 5.25
C GLY A 49 20.20 -19.66 4.58
N ASN A 50 20.68 -20.14 3.45
CA ASN A 50 20.22 -21.38 2.83
C ASN A 50 21.17 -22.50 3.25
N SER A 51 20.67 -23.48 4.02
CA SER A 51 21.48 -24.65 4.38
C SER A 51 21.60 -25.60 3.20
N GLU A 52 22.84 -25.91 2.80
CA GLU A 52 23.12 -26.90 1.79
C GLU A 52 23.40 -28.28 2.41
N ALA A 53 22.91 -29.31 1.78
CA ALA A 53 23.17 -30.68 2.20
C ALA A 53 24.52 -31.18 1.67
N GLU A 54 25.34 -31.72 2.55
CA GLU A 54 26.63 -32.30 2.19
C GLU A 54 26.49 -33.79 1.88
N VAL A 55 27.14 -34.25 0.79
CA VAL A 55 27.28 -35.67 0.50
C VAL A 55 28.53 -36.20 1.21
N VAL A 56 28.32 -37.04 2.24
CA VAL A 56 29.41 -37.55 3.07
C VAL A 56 29.64 -39.02 2.76
N ALA A 57 30.90 -39.41 2.49
CA ALA A 57 31.32 -40.77 2.31
C ALA A 57 31.30 -41.52 3.68
N GLU A 58 31.22 -42.84 3.63
CA GLU A 58 31.26 -43.68 4.83
C GLU A 58 32.56 -43.46 5.62
N GLY A 59 32.42 -43.11 6.92
CA GLY A 59 33.54 -42.81 7.79
C GLY A 59 34.14 -41.41 7.67
N ALA A 60 33.63 -40.54 6.80
CA ALA A 60 34.09 -39.17 6.67
C ALA A 60 33.52 -38.25 7.76
N GLN A 61 34.24 -37.17 8.06
CA GLN A 61 33.80 -36.17 9.05
C GLN A 61 32.61 -35.39 8.49
N LYS A 62 31.64 -35.11 9.35
CA LYS A 62 30.47 -34.28 9.06
C LYS A 62 30.71 -32.85 9.57
N TYR A 63 30.38 -31.86 8.76
CA TYR A 63 30.49 -30.45 9.14
C TYR A 63 29.14 -29.90 9.57
N SER A 64 29.16 -28.87 10.43
CA SER A 64 27.96 -28.15 10.83
C SER A 64 27.80 -26.90 9.97
N TYR A 65 26.57 -26.59 9.63
CA TYR A 65 26.17 -25.35 9.00
C TYR A 65 25.72 -24.35 10.08
N GLU A 66 26.15 -23.09 9.94
CA GLU A 66 25.70 -22.01 10.82
C GLU A 66 24.64 -21.18 10.13
N GLU A 67 23.45 -21.17 10.73
CA GLU A 67 22.34 -20.32 10.27
C GLU A 67 22.53 -18.89 10.75
N THR A 68 22.26 -17.92 9.87
CA THR A 68 22.32 -16.51 10.21
C THR A 68 20.90 -15.96 10.44
N LEU A 69 20.67 -15.43 11.64
CA LEU A 69 19.44 -14.76 12.02
C LEU A 69 19.60 -13.25 11.90
N THR A 70 18.77 -12.63 11.07
CA THR A 70 18.73 -11.17 10.93
C THR A 70 17.46 -10.60 11.52
N PRO A 71 17.54 -9.70 12.52
CA PRO A 71 16.36 -9.05 13.08
C PRO A 71 15.85 -7.96 12.13
N VAL A 72 14.56 -7.99 11.82
CA VAL A 72 13.86 -6.95 11.06
C VAL A 72 12.84 -6.29 11.97
N VAL A 73 13.05 -5.00 12.23
CA VAL A 73 12.19 -4.22 13.13
C VAL A 73 11.03 -3.62 12.36
N GLY A 74 9.80 -3.89 12.81
CA GLY A 74 8.60 -3.27 12.28
C GLY A 74 8.53 -1.79 12.64
N LYS A 75 8.10 -0.95 11.69
CA LYS A 75 7.92 0.50 11.87
C LYS A 75 6.45 0.84 12.00
N ARG A 76 6.13 1.59 13.06
CA ARG A 76 4.80 2.13 13.31
C ARG A 76 4.66 3.53 12.75
N PHE A 77 3.47 3.84 12.28
CA PHE A 77 3.12 5.20 11.87
C PHE A 77 1.63 5.48 12.13
N LYS A 78 1.35 6.69 12.57
CA LYS A 78 0.00 7.19 12.77
C LYS A 78 -0.46 7.93 11.51
N VAL A 79 -1.68 7.61 11.08
CA VAL A 79 -2.33 8.25 9.94
C VAL A 79 -3.56 8.96 10.44
N GLN A 80 -3.80 10.16 9.93
CA GLN A 80 -5.00 10.91 10.23
C GLN A 80 -5.49 11.68 9.01
N THR A 81 -6.80 11.86 8.94
CA THR A 81 -7.43 12.81 8.02
C THR A 81 -8.55 13.55 8.74
N THR A 82 -8.65 14.84 8.48
CA THR A 82 -9.67 15.73 9.08
C THR A 82 -10.37 16.47 7.96
N THR A 83 -11.70 16.51 7.99
CA THR A 83 -12.54 17.21 7.04
C THR A 83 -13.46 18.15 7.79
N ARG A 84 -13.43 19.46 7.50
CA ARG A 84 -14.36 20.45 8.06
C ARG A 84 -15.62 20.49 7.22
N VAL A 85 -16.75 20.64 7.91
CA VAL A 85 -18.09 20.77 7.31
C VAL A 85 -18.80 21.91 8.02
N SER A 86 -19.60 22.71 7.30
CA SER A 86 -20.42 23.72 7.94
C SER A 86 -21.59 23.07 8.70
N SER A 87 -22.01 23.69 9.79
CA SER A 87 -23.15 23.21 10.58
C SER A 87 -24.44 23.18 9.77
N GLU A 88 -24.61 24.13 8.86
CA GLU A 88 -25.76 24.19 7.94
C GLU A 88 -25.82 22.96 7.03
N LEU A 89 -24.64 22.49 6.55
CA LEU A 89 -24.58 21.30 5.72
C LEU A 89 -24.89 20.03 6.52
N GLN A 90 -24.50 19.99 7.80
CA GLN A 90 -24.88 18.89 8.69
C GLN A 90 -26.40 18.85 8.92
N TRP A 91 -27.02 19.99 9.18
CA TRP A 91 -28.49 20.05 9.36
C TRP A 91 -29.22 19.64 8.08
N ALA A 92 -28.75 20.09 6.91
CA ALA A 92 -29.29 19.66 5.63
C ALA A 92 -29.13 18.14 5.40
N ASP A 93 -28.03 17.54 5.85
CA ASP A 93 -27.79 16.10 5.78
C ASP A 93 -28.75 15.33 6.69
N GLU A 94 -28.98 15.81 7.92
CA GLU A 94 -29.92 15.22 8.88
C GLU A 94 -31.36 15.32 8.39
N ASP A 95 -31.81 16.47 7.89
CA ASP A 95 -33.17 16.71 7.40
C ASP A 95 -33.50 15.96 6.12
N ALA A 96 -32.59 15.99 5.16
CA ALA A 96 -32.77 15.40 3.83
C ALA A 96 -32.24 13.97 3.71
N LYS A 97 -31.66 13.40 4.78
CA LYS A 97 -30.96 12.09 4.77
C LYS A 97 -29.97 11.99 3.62
N LEU A 98 -29.24 13.07 3.38
CA LEU A 98 -28.20 13.13 2.40
C LEU A 98 -27.03 12.25 2.89
N GLU A 99 -26.45 11.50 1.99
CA GLU A 99 -25.35 10.60 2.34
C GLU A 99 -23.99 11.33 2.43
N ILE A 100 -23.97 12.61 2.85
CA ILE A 100 -22.78 13.45 2.87
C ILE A 100 -21.76 12.92 3.88
N THR A 101 -22.22 12.64 5.09
CA THR A 101 -21.37 12.09 6.16
C THR A 101 -20.80 10.73 5.74
N SER A 102 -21.61 9.85 5.18
CA SER A 102 -21.18 8.54 4.67
C SER A 102 -20.15 8.68 3.56
N LYS A 103 -20.30 9.66 2.68
CA LYS A 103 -19.35 9.95 1.61
C LYS A 103 -18.02 10.47 2.15
N ILE A 104 -18.05 11.38 3.12
CA ILE A 104 -16.84 11.89 3.78
C ILE A 104 -16.08 10.73 4.43
N LEU A 105 -16.76 9.86 5.18
CA LEU A 105 -16.15 8.69 5.82
C LEU A 105 -15.58 7.71 4.79
N ALA A 106 -16.27 7.50 3.66
CA ALA A 106 -15.77 6.66 2.58
C ALA A 106 -14.49 7.23 1.91
N ASP A 107 -14.45 8.54 1.71
CA ASP A 107 -13.27 9.23 1.15
C ASP A 107 -12.08 9.19 2.14
N GLN A 108 -12.36 9.34 3.45
CA GLN A 108 -11.36 9.21 4.51
C GLN A 108 -10.80 7.77 4.56
N ALA A 109 -11.66 6.75 4.46
CA ALA A 109 -11.24 5.36 4.43
C ALA A 109 -10.33 5.06 3.21
N ALA A 110 -10.71 5.58 2.04
CA ALA A 110 -9.88 5.46 0.84
C ALA A 110 -8.52 6.16 0.98
N ALA A 111 -8.49 7.29 1.70
CA ALA A 111 -7.24 7.99 1.99
C ALA A 111 -6.34 7.17 2.92
N MET A 112 -6.89 6.51 3.95
CA MET A 112 -6.14 5.62 4.86
C MET A 112 -5.46 4.48 4.10
N GLY A 113 -6.18 3.79 3.19
CA GLY A 113 -5.59 2.74 2.35
C GLY A 113 -4.48 3.26 1.43
N ARG A 114 -4.70 4.43 0.80
CA ARG A 114 -3.65 5.04 -0.04
C ARG A 114 -2.38 5.37 0.72
N VAL A 115 -2.48 5.86 1.95
CA VAL A 115 -1.30 6.18 2.77
C VAL A 115 -0.50 4.92 3.09
N LEU A 116 -1.15 3.79 3.40
CA LEU A 116 -0.46 2.52 3.62
C LEU A 116 0.44 2.15 2.42
N ASP A 117 -0.12 2.19 1.22
CA ASP A 117 0.64 1.92 -0.01
C ASP A 117 1.80 2.91 -0.21
N TYR A 118 1.57 4.23 -0.02
CA TYR A 118 2.61 5.23 -0.18
C TYR A 118 3.76 5.05 0.81
N VAL A 119 3.46 4.65 2.04
CA VAL A 119 4.49 4.41 3.05
C VAL A 119 5.28 3.14 2.74
N VAL A 120 4.62 2.02 2.43
CA VAL A 120 5.29 0.74 2.17
C VAL A 120 6.07 0.77 0.84
N TYR A 121 5.48 1.27 -0.24
CA TYR A 121 6.16 1.30 -1.54
C TYR A 121 7.23 2.39 -1.61
N HIS A 122 6.98 3.58 -1.07
CA HIS A 122 7.78 4.76 -1.38
C HIS A 122 8.38 5.46 -0.15
N ALA A 123 8.00 5.07 1.08
CA ALA A 123 8.30 5.82 2.31
C ALA A 123 7.94 7.30 2.17
N PHE A 124 6.70 7.60 1.76
CA PHE A 124 6.27 8.95 1.37
C PHE A 124 4.96 9.35 2.04
N ASP A 125 4.90 10.60 2.54
CA ASP A 125 3.68 11.22 3.06
C ASP A 125 2.92 11.92 1.92
N PRO A 126 1.77 11.40 1.47
CA PRO A 126 1.04 11.96 0.32
C PRO A 126 0.42 13.33 0.59
N LYS A 127 0.16 13.71 1.86
CA LYS A 127 -0.40 15.01 2.22
C LYS A 127 0.69 16.07 2.30
N LYS A 128 1.78 15.79 3.01
CA LYS A 128 2.91 16.72 3.15
C LYS A 128 3.81 16.74 1.91
N LYS A 129 3.70 15.72 1.05
CA LYS A 129 4.56 15.52 -0.14
C LYS A 129 6.04 15.45 0.22
N THR A 130 6.35 14.79 1.31
CA THR A 130 7.73 14.61 1.82
C THR A 130 8.06 13.14 1.97
N THR A 131 9.34 12.80 1.78
CA THR A 131 9.85 11.46 2.10
C THR A 131 9.93 11.30 3.61
N LEU A 132 9.56 10.11 4.09
CA LEU A 132 9.64 9.74 5.50
C LEU A 132 11.02 9.16 5.81
N GLU A 133 11.73 9.78 6.75
CA GLU A 133 13.03 9.29 7.20
C GLU A 133 12.87 8.08 8.13
N GLY A 134 13.81 7.13 8.04
CA GLY A 134 13.82 5.93 8.85
C GLY A 134 12.79 4.88 8.48
N PHE A 135 12.08 5.02 7.34
CA PHE A 135 11.17 4.03 6.78
C PHE A 135 11.81 3.32 5.57
N ASN A 136 11.66 2.01 5.51
CA ASN A 136 12.11 1.22 4.37
C ASN A 136 11.09 1.32 3.23
N ALA A 137 11.56 1.70 2.04
CA ALA A 137 10.72 1.78 0.85
C ALA A 137 10.98 0.58 -0.06
N LEU A 138 9.94 -0.17 -0.39
CA LEU A 138 10.05 -1.31 -1.30
C LEU A 138 10.63 -0.89 -2.67
N ALA A 139 10.27 0.30 -3.16
CA ALA A 139 10.80 0.88 -4.39
C ALA A 139 12.33 1.03 -4.43
N LYS A 140 12.99 1.07 -3.25
CA LYS A 140 14.45 1.19 -3.13
C LYS A 140 15.12 -0.14 -2.80
N SER A 141 14.44 -1.00 -2.03
CA SER A 141 15.00 -2.25 -1.51
C SER A 141 14.71 -3.48 -2.38
N ALA A 142 13.61 -3.49 -3.14
CA ALA A 142 13.26 -4.56 -4.06
C ALA A 142 14.25 -4.68 -5.24
N VAL A 143 14.30 -5.87 -5.84
CA VAL A 143 15.16 -6.15 -7.01
C VAL A 143 14.67 -5.34 -8.21
N GLY A 144 15.53 -4.51 -8.78
CA GLY A 144 15.16 -3.60 -9.88
C GLY A 144 15.26 -4.24 -11.25
N VAL A 145 14.16 -4.23 -12.01
CA VAL A 145 14.12 -4.61 -13.44
C VAL A 145 13.81 -3.36 -14.25
N THR A 146 14.54 -3.16 -15.35
CA THR A 146 14.31 -2.04 -16.27
C THR A 146 13.30 -2.43 -17.33
N ALA A 147 12.24 -1.65 -17.47
CA ALA A 147 11.20 -1.89 -18.46
C ALA A 147 11.72 -1.69 -19.90
N THR A 148 11.29 -2.56 -20.80
CA THR A 148 11.54 -2.51 -22.23
C THR A 148 10.33 -1.93 -22.98
N ASP A 149 10.27 -2.06 -24.29
CA ASP A 149 9.07 -1.74 -25.07
C ASP A 149 8.05 -2.88 -25.10
N ASP A 150 8.49 -4.12 -24.77
CA ASP A 150 7.63 -5.30 -24.67
C ASP A 150 7.20 -5.56 -23.23
N ARG A 151 5.93 -5.28 -22.93
CA ARG A 151 5.35 -5.44 -21.60
C ARG A 151 5.12 -6.89 -21.17
N VAL A 152 5.02 -7.82 -22.13
CA VAL A 152 4.91 -9.26 -21.82
C VAL A 152 6.28 -9.75 -21.35
N ALA A 153 7.32 -9.47 -22.12
CA ALA A 153 8.70 -9.78 -21.73
C ALA A 153 9.12 -9.11 -20.40
N ASP A 154 8.59 -7.93 -20.10
CA ASP A 154 8.84 -7.25 -18.83
C ASP A 154 8.26 -8.04 -17.63
N ILE A 155 7.07 -8.66 -17.79
CA ILE A 155 6.46 -9.50 -16.74
C ILE A 155 7.27 -10.79 -16.58
N ASP A 156 7.67 -11.43 -17.67
CA ASP A 156 8.49 -12.64 -17.66
C ASP A 156 9.84 -12.37 -16.95
N SER A 157 10.47 -11.24 -17.24
CA SER A 157 11.72 -10.83 -16.60
C SER A 157 11.56 -10.55 -15.10
N LEU A 158 10.40 -9.99 -14.67
CA LEU A 158 10.10 -9.84 -13.24
C LEU A 158 9.96 -11.20 -12.56
N ALA A 159 9.28 -12.14 -13.21
CA ALA A 159 9.05 -13.48 -12.69
C ALA A 159 10.37 -14.27 -12.60
N GLU A 160 11.22 -14.20 -13.62
CA GLU A 160 12.52 -14.87 -13.68
C GLU A 160 13.42 -14.49 -12.49
N VAL A 161 13.50 -13.20 -12.18
CA VAL A 161 14.36 -12.69 -11.10
C VAL A 161 13.93 -13.17 -9.70
N VAL A 162 12.63 -13.48 -9.52
CA VAL A 162 12.09 -13.86 -8.20
C VAL A 162 11.94 -15.37 -8.05
N SER A 163 11.56 -16.06 -9.13
CA SER A 163 11.15 -17.48 -9.10
C SER A 163 12.25 -18.46 -8.71
N ASP A 164 13.52 -18.06 -8.78
CA ASP A 164 14.65 -18.95 -8.44
C ASP A 164 14.70 -19.25 -6.92
N GLU A 165 14.34 -18.27 -6.08
CA GLU A 165 14.47 -18.40 -4.62
C GLU A 165 13.13 -18.21 -3.88
N TYR A 166 12.11 -17.59 -4.50
CA TYR A 166 10.87 -17.22 -3.83
C TYR A 166 9.63 -17.62 -4.63
N ASP A 167 8.55 -17.91 -3.92
CA ASP A 167 7.23 -18.12 -4.51
C ASP A 167 6.64 -16.78 -4.99
N ILE A 168 6.03 -16.77 -6.17
CA ILE A 168 5.29 -15.63 -6.66
C ILE A 168 3.82 -15.80 -6.29
N ASN A 169 3.31 -14.93 -5.42
CA ASN A 169 1.92 -14.97 -4.95
C ASN A 169 1.11 -13.71 -5.25
N GLY A 170 1.71 -12.71 -5.88
CA GLY A 170 0.99 -11.49 -6.21
C GLY A 170 1.72 -10.56 -7.15
N ILE A 171 0.93 -9.70 -7.79
CA ILE A 171 1.42 -8.61 -8.62
C ILE A 171 0.64 -7.33 -8.35
N ALA A 172 1.35 -6.25 -8.05
CA ALA A 172 0.79 -4.92 -7.92
C ALA A 172 1.10 -4.10 -9.17
N LEU A 173 0.08 -3.72 -9.92
CA LEU A 173 0.21 -2.98 -11.17
C LEU A 173 -0.10 -1.50 -11.00
N SER A 174 0.67 -0.64 -11.63
CA SER A 174 0.24 0.74 -11.85
C SER A 174 -0.88 0.79 -12.90
N LYS A 175 -1.75 1.80 -12.81
CA LYS A 175 -2.79 2.01 -13.84
C LYS A 175 -2.21 2.20 -15.24
N THR A 176 -1.00 2.74 -15.35
CA THR A 176 -0.28 2.88 -16.61
C THR A 176 0.07 1.52 -17.18
N MET A 177 0.70 0.64 -16.38
CA MET A 177 1.06 -0.71 -16.80
C MET A 177 -0.17 -1.53 -17.19
N ALA A 178 -1.19 -1.54 -16.35
CA ALA A 178 -2.44 -2.26 -16.63
C ALA A 178 -3.10 -1.78 -17.95
N ASN A 179 -3.05 -0.48 -18.25
CA ASN A 179 -3.58 0.05 -19.52
C ASN A 179 -2.71 -0.32 -20.72
N GLU A 180 -1.39 -0.37 -20.57
CA GLU A 180 -0.46 -0.82 -21.61
C GLU A 180 -0.67 -2.31 -21.92
N LEU A 181 -0.73 -3.19 -20.91
CA LEU A 181 -1.03 -4.61 -21.05
C LEU A 181 -2.38 -4.86 -21.74
N ARG A 182 -3.42 -4.13 -21.34
CA ARG A 182 -4.76 -4.25 -21.93
C ARG A 182 -4.79 -3.98 -23.43
N LYS A 183 -3.87 -3.18 -23.95
CA LYS A 183 -3.81 -2.82 -25.38
C LYS A 183 -3.13 -3.87 -26.24
N ILE A 184 -2.38 -4.78 -25.65
CA ILE A 184 -1.66 -5.82 -26.38
C ILE A 184 -2.65 -6.76 -27.06
N ARG A 185 -2.38 -7.08 -28.31
CA ARG A 185 -3.18 -7.96 -29.14
C ARG A 185 -2.32 -9.10 -29.66
N VAL A 186 -2.91 -10.28 -29.75
CA VAL A 186 -2.30 -11.42 -30.41
C VAL A 186 -2.28 -11.14 -31.93
N PRO A 187 -1.11 -11.11 -32.59
CA PRO A 187 -1.03 -10.68 -33.98
C PRO A 187 -1.86 -11.54 -34.95
N SER A 188 -2.01 -12.84 -34.67
CA SER A 188 -2.72 -13.78 -35.52
C SER A 188 -4.25 -13.69 -35.43
N THR A 189 -4.80 -13.33 -34.24
CA THR A 189 -6.24 -13.36 -33.99
C THR A 189 -6.85 -11.99 -33.70
N GLY A 190 -6.03 -10.99 -33.40
CA GLY A 190 -6.48 -9.65 -32.95
C GLY A 190 -7.12 -9.63 -31.57
N GLN A 191 -7.21 -10.78 -30.88
CA GLN A 191 -7.74 -10.87 -29.52
C GLN A 191 -6.81 -10.18 -28.52
N ARG A 192 -7.34 -9.82 -27.35
CA ARG A 192 -6.51 -9.30 -26.27
C ARG A 192 -5.62 -10.40 -25.75
N PHE A 193 -4.35 -10.07 -25.50
CA PHE A 193 -3.40 -11.00 -24.88
C PHE A 193 -3.80 -11.27 -23.42
N TYR A 194 -4.15 -10.20 -22.69
CA TYR A 194 -4.67 -10.27 -21.31
C TYR A 194 -6.16 -9.91 -21.28
N PRO A 195 -7.07 -10.89 -21.47
CA PRO A 195 -8.51 -10.64 -21.43
C PRO A 195 -9.02 -10.30 -20.02
N GLU A 196 -8.30 -10.72 -18.97
CA GLU A 196 -8.61 -10.50 -17.56
C GLU A 196 -8.56 -9.01 -17.16
N ILE A 197 -7.85 -8.17 -17.94
CA ILE A 197 -7.74 -6.73 -17.63
C ILE A 197 -8.95 -5.98 -18.20
N PRO A 198 -9.93 -5.59 -17.36
CA PRO A 198 -11.13 -4.92 -17.81
C PRO A 198 -10.87 -3.43 -18.14
N ILE A 199 -11.84 -2.75 -18.74
CA ILE A 199 -11.73 -1.34 -19.11
C ILE A 199 -11.55 -0.43 -17.89
N ASN A 200 -12.17 -0.78 -16.76
CA ASN A 200 -12.05 -0.01 -15.51
C ASN A 200 -10.71 -0.21 -14.79
N LEU A 201 -9.82 -1.05 -15.33
CA LEU A 201 -8.50 -1.38 -14.78
C LEU A 201 -8.54 -1.95 -13.35
N GLN A 202 -9.65 -2.53 -12.92
CA GLN A 202 -9.73 -3.29 -11.67
C GLN A 202 -9.35 -4.74 -11.97
N VAL A 203 -8.08 -5.05 -11.78
CA VAL A 203 -7.52 -6.38 -12.04
C VAL A 203 -7.57 -7.18 -10.74
N GLY A 204 -8.15 -8.37 -10.80
CA GLY A 204 -8.22 -9.30 -9.66
C GLY A 204 -7.20 -10.43 -9.77
N SER A 205 -6.84 -10.82 -11.00
CA SER A 205 -5.82 -11.82 -11.30
C SER A 205 -5.12 -11.49 -12.61
N LEU A 206 -3.88 -11.92 -12.77
CA LEU A 206 -3.11 -11.85 -13.98
C LEU A 206 -2.27 -13.14 -14.09
N ASP A 207 -2.34 -13.84 -15.20
CA ASP A 207 -1.64 -15.13 -15.40
C ASP A 207 -1.81 -16.13 -14.25
N GLY A 208 -3.02 -16.16 -13.65
CA GLY A 208 -3.36 -17.08 -12.57
C GLY A 208 -2.92 -16.66 -11.17
N ILE A 209 -2.16 -15.56 -11.01
CA ILE A 209 -1.78 -15.01 -9.71
C ILE A 209 -2.68 -13.84 -9.30
N PRO A 210 -2.91 -13.62 -8.00
CA PRO A 210 -3.62 -12.44 -7.50
C PRO A 210 -2.98 -11.15 -7.99
N ALA A 211 -3.79 -10.23 -8.51
CA ALA A 211 -3.33 -8.96 -9.03
C ALA A 211 -4.14 -7.79 -8.43
N ALA A 212 -3.47 -6.69 -8.16
CA ALA A 212 -4.13 -5.47 -7.71
C ALA A 212 -3.60 -4.26 -8.48
N THR A 213 -4.49 -3.30 -8.80
CA THR A 213 -4.12 -2.13 -9.59
C THR A 213 -4.43 -0.85 -8.83
N SER A 214 -3.44 0.03 -8.70
CA SER A 214 -3.62 1.34 -8.06
C SER A 214 -2.69 2.40 -8.67
N GLY A 215 -3.09 3.66 -8.53
CA GLY A 215 -2.21 4.81 -8.80
C GLY A 215 -1.16 5.04 -7.71
N THR A 216 -1.22 4.32 -6.60
CA THR A 216 -0.23 4.38 -5.52
C THR A 216 1.05 3.64 -5.88
N VAL A 217 0.95 2.57 -6.69
CA VAL A 217 2.08 1.76 -7.16
C VAL A 217 3.14 2.60 -7.88
N ASN A 218 2.71 3.49 -8.78
CA ASN A 218 3.62 4.40 -9.48
C ASN A 218 3.90 5.71 -8.74
N GLY A 219 3.43 5.83 -7.50
CA GLY A 219 3.65 7.04 -6.71
C GLY A 219 3.10 8.31 -7.38
N ARG A 220 1.84 8.29 -7.87
CA ARG A 220 1.24 9.38 -8.65
C ARG A 220 1.39 10.79 -8.04
N LEU A 221 1.47 10.89 -6.70
CA LEU A 221 1.61 12.17 -5.99
C LEU A 221 3.08 12.58 -5.77
N ILE A 222 4.02 11.72 -6.15
CA ILE A 222 5.46 11.97 -5.97
C ILE A 222 6.00 12.74 -7.16
N THR A 223 6.77 13.77 -6.89
CA THR A 223 7.45 14.57 -7.91
C THR A 223 8.94 14.64 -7.60
N PRO A 224 9.84 14.30 -8.55
CA PRO A 224 9.57 13.80 -9.90
C PRO A 224 8.93 12.40 -9.91
N ALA A 225 8.31 12.01 -11.03
CA ALA A 225 7.65 10.73 -11.17
C ALA A 225 8.62 9.56 -10.92
N THR A 226 8.16 8.53 -10.18
CA THR A 226 9.01 7.41 -9.77
C THR A 226 9.40 6.47 -10.92
N GLY A 227 8.64 6.51 -12.02
CA GLY A 227 8.82 5.59 -13.15
C GLY A 227 8.43 4.14 -12.87
N ILE A 228 7.89 3.81 -11.69
CA ILE A 228 7.53 2.45 -11.32
C ILE A 228 6.26 2.02 -12.05
N LEU A 229 6.31 0.83 -12.64
CA LEU A 229 5.21 0.23 -13.39
C LEU A 229 4.52 -0.89 -12.63
N ALA A 230 5.28 -1.77 -11.97
CA ALA A 230 4.75 -2.92 -11.24
C ALA A 230 5.70 -3.36 -10.12
N PHE A 231 5.15 -4.10 -9.15
CA PHE A 231 5.85 -4.95 -8.21
C PHE A 231 5.31 -6.38 -8.36
N LEU A 232 6.19 -7.37 -8.40
CA LEU A 232 5.84 -8.78 -8.48
C LEU A 232 6.69 -9.58 -7.50
N GLY A 233 6.10 -10.60 -6.85
CA GLY A 233 6.83 -11.47 -5.95
C GLY A 233 6.01 -12.04 -4.81
N ASP A 234 6.67 -12.35 -3.70
CA ASP A 234 6.02 -12.87 -2.49
C ASP A 234 5.59 -11.75 -1.53
N PHE A 235 4.34 -11.34 -1.65
CA PHE A 235 3.74 -10.33 -0.78
C PHE A 235 3.56 -10.78 0.68
N ARG A 236 3.72 -12.08 1.00
CA ARG A 236 3.73 -12.58 2.39
C ARG A 236 4.95 -12.08 3.17
N LEU A 237 6.01 -11.66 2.46
CA LEU A 237 7.20 -11.04 3.05
C LEU A 237 6.96 -9.60 3.52
N ILE A 238 5.86 -8.98 3.09
CA ILE A 238 5.42 -7.69 3.61
C ILE A 238 4.46 -7.96 4.76
N LYS A 239 4.95 -7.79 5.99
CA LYS A 239 4.13 -7.89 7.19
C LYS A 239 3.55 -6.54 7.53
N TRP A 240 2.24 -6.44 7.63
CA TRP A 240 1.56 -5.21 8.02
C TRP A 240 0.34 -5.49 8.87
N GLY A 241 -0.11 -4.49 9.60
CA GLY A 241 -1.34 -4.59 10.36
C GLY A 241 -1.69 -3.29 11.06
N MET A 242 -2.87 -3.27 11.66
CA MET A 242 -3.31 -2.16 12.49
C MET A 242 -2.90 -2.40 13.94
N VAL A 243 -2.14 -1.46 14.49
CA VAL A 243 -1.77 -1.42 15.91
C VAL A 243 -2.95 -0.91 16.72
N ARG A 244 -3.71 0.00 16.15
CA ARG A 244 -4.97 0.51 16.67
C ARG A 244 -5.97 0.59 15.52
N ASP A 245 -7.16 0.08 15.77
CA ASP A 245 -8.25 0.11 14.82
C ASP A 245 -8.60 1.54 14.41
N ILE A 246 -9.23 1.67 13.25
CA ILE A 246 -9.71 2.94 12.73
C ILE A 246 -10.70 3.54 13.73
N TRP A 247 -10.39 4.75 14.16
CA TRP A 247 -11.20 5.53 15.07
C TRP A 247 -11.61 6.84 14.40
N SER A 248 -12.88 7.17 14.50
CA SER A 248 -13.42 8.41 13.96
C SER A 248 -14.11 9.18 15.07
N GLU A 249 -13.94 10.49 15.05
CA GLU A 249 -14.59 11.41 15.98
C GLU A 249 -15.17 12.64 15.28
N ILE A 250 -16.18 13.21 15.88
CA ILE A 250 -16.71 14.52 15.52
C ILE A 250 -16.15 15.54 16.51
N ILE A 251 -15.51 16.57 16.00
CA ILE A 251 -14.94 17.67 16.79
C ILE A 251 -15.77 18.92 16.52
N GLU A 252 -16.35 19.48 17.56
CA GLU A 252 -17.26 20.62 17.46
C GLU A 252 -16.60 21.96 17.82
N TYR A 253 -15.44 21.95 18.45
CA TYR A 253 -14.74 23.17 18.91
C TYR A 253 -13.23 23.04 18.78
N GLY A 254 -12.55 24.19 18.87
CA GLY A 254 -11.11 24.27 18.73
C GLY A 254 -10.67 24.39 17.26
N ASP A 255 -9.37 24.31 17.04
CA ASP A 255 -8.74 24.35 15.73
C ASP A 255 -7.97 23.04 15.48
N PRO A 256 -8.68 21.94 15.13
CA PRO A 256 -8.07 20.60 15.06
C PRO A 256 -7.04 20.41 13.94
N ASP A 257 -7.03 21.25 12.93
CA ASP A 257 -6.17 21.18 11.77
C ASP A 257 -5.24 22.40 11.61
N ASN A 258 -5.17 23.24 12.67
CA ASN A 258 -4.27 24.38 12.80
C ASN A 258 -4.40 25.39 11.65
N THR A 259 -5.64 25.73 11.31
CA THR A 259 -5.95 26.73 10.25
C THR A 259 -6.01 28.16 10.77
N GLY A 260 -5.90 28.37 12.09
CA GLY A 260 -6.05 29.65 12.75
C GLY A 260 -7.50 30.06 12.99
N LYS A 261 -8.47 29.14 12.75
CA LYS A 261 -9.92 29.40 12.93
C LYS A 261 -10.53 28.35 13.85
N ASP A 262 -11.09 28.81 14.95
CA ASP A 262 -11.90 27.97 15.84
C ASP A 262 -13.19 27.53 15.15
N LEU A 263 -13.52 26.22 15.27
CA LEU A 263 -14.71 25.64 14.62
C LEU A 263 -16.00 26.34 15.04
N LYS A 264 -16.15 26.59 16.35
CA LYS A 264 -17.34 27.24 16.90
C LYS A 264 -17.48 28.70 16.42
N GLY A 265 -16.35 29.40 16.30
CA GLY A 265 -16.30 30.80 15.82
C GLY A 265 -16.66 30.97 14.35
N VAL A 266 -16.60 29.89 13.55
CA VAL A 266 -16.95 29.90 12.12
C VAL A 266 -18.11 28.97 11.77
N ASN A 267 -18.86 28.51 12.76
CA ASN A 267 -20.02 27.62 12.61
C ASN A 267 -19.71 26.35 11.80
N GLN A 268 -18.62 25.67 12.18
CA GLN A 268 -18.16 24.44 11.53
C GLN A 268 -17.98 23.31 12.55
N ILE A 269 -18.03 22.07 12.04
CA ILE A 269 -17.66 20.84 12.71
C ILE A 269 -16.57 20.15 11.91
N ALA A 270 -15.78 19.30 12.55
CA ALA A 270 -14.76 18.52 11.88
C ALA A 270 -14.97 17.01 12.10
N TYR A 271 -14.91 16.23 11.04
CA TYR A 271 -14.83 14.77 11.07
C TYR A 271 -13.37 14.38 10.98
N ARG A 272 -12.86 13.70 11.99
CA ARG A 272 -11.49 13.18 12.01
C ARG A 272 -11.49 11.67 12.08
N THR A 273 -10.74 11.06 11.19
CA THR A 273 -10.47 9.62 11.22
C THR A 273 -8.98 9.39 11.42
N GLU A 274 -8.64 8.54 12.37
CA GLU A 274 -7.27 8.18 12.72
C GLU A 274 -7.09 6.66 12.68
N ALA A 275 -5.88 6.21 12.34
CA ALA A 275 -5.46 4.83 12.44
C ALA A 275 -3.97 4.76 12.74
N MET A 276 -3.54 3.65 13.31
CA MET A 276 -2.12 3.40 13.51
C MET A 276 -1.76 2.07 12.85
N TYR A 277 -0.86 2.14 11.90
CA TYR A 277 -0.32 0.97 11.18
C TYR A 277 1.08 0.63 11.68
N SER A 278 1.44 -0.62 11.51
CA SER A 278 2.82 -1.09 11.57
C SER A 278 3.10 -1.93 10.32
N TYR A 279 4.32 -1.87 9.81
CA TYR A 279 4.77 -2.75 8.73
C TYR A 279 6.24 -3.11 8.87
N ALA A 280 6.61 -4.24 8.29
CA ALA A 280 7.97 -4.69 8.11
C ALA A 280 8.11 -5.35 6.74
N ILE A 281 9.23 -5.17 6.08
CA ILE A 281 9.62 -5.91 4.88
C ILE A 281 10.66 -6.93 5.33
N LEU A 282 10.28 -8.21 5.39
CA LEU A 282 11.13 -9.26 5.94
C LEU A 282 12.33 -9.51 5.03
N ASP A 283 12.07 -9.73 3.74
CA ASP A 283 13.11 -9.85 2.73
C ASP A 283 12.70 -9.10 1.46
N PRO A 284 13.38 -8.02 1.12
CA PRO A 284 13.08 -7.27 -0.11
C PRO A 284 13.50 -7.99 -1.39
N LYS A 285 14.35 -9.02 -1.33
CA LYS A 285 14.79 -9.79 -2.49
C LYS A 285 13.66 -10.63 -3.11
N GLY A 286 12.68 -11.05 -2.28
CA GLY A 286 11.52 -11.79 -2.74
C GLY A 286 10.50 -10.96 -3.52
N ILE A 287 10.80 -9.69 -3.83
CA ILE A 287 9.97 -8.80 -4.63
C ILE A 287 10.81 -8.09 -5.68
N ALA A 288 10.37 -8.15 -6.93
CA ALA A 288 10.94 -7.39 -8.03
C ALA A 288 10.10 -6.13 -8.33
N VAL A 289 10.79 -5.07 -8.75
CA VAL A 289 10.17 -3.80 -9.15
C VAL A 289 10.52 -3.46 -10.59
N LEU A 290 9.52 -3.24 -11.42
CA LEU A 290 9.66 -2.79 -12.79
C LEU A 290 9.70 -1.27 -12.85
N LYS A 291 10.78 -0.71 -13.40
CA LYS A 291 10.96 0.75 -13.56
C LYS A 291 11.15 1.12 -15.02
N LYS A 292 10.54 2.22 -15.43
CA LYS A 292 10.86 2.82 -16.74
C LYS A 292 12.35 3.16 -16.82
N PRO A 293 12.98 3.03 -17.97
CA PRO A 293 14.34 3.51 -18.15
C PRO A 293 14.42 5.00 -17.81
N THR A 294 15.40 5.38 -16.99
CA THR A 294 15.65 6.79 -16.71
C THR A 294 16.05 7.45 -18.03
N SER A 295 15.24 8.38 -18.54
CA SER A 295 15.62 9.16 -19.71
C SER A 295 16.82 10.03 -19.31
N THR A 296 18.02 9.53 -19.52
CA THR A 296 19.22 10.37 -19.60
C THR A 296 18.94 11.33 -20.75
N GLY A 297 18.85 12.62 -20.42
CA GLY A 297 18.53 13.69 -21.36
C GLY A 297 19.30 13.51 -22.66
N ARG A 298 18.57 13.26 -23.73
CA ARG A 298 19.11 13.31 -25.08
C ARG A 298 19.38 14.80 -25.31
N THR A 299 20.63 15.19 -25.10
CA THR A 299 21.14 16.50 -25.55
C THR A 299 20.82 16.57 -27.04
N ALA A 300 19.84 17.38 -27.39
CA ALA A 300 19.62 17.75 -28.78
C ALA A 300 20.92 18.39 -29.32
N LYS A 301 21.52 17.74 -30.30
CA LYS A 301 22.50 18.37 -31.17
C LYS A 301 21.80 19.19 -32.22
#